data_ae43f145cd05ad8a1a4cacfa34e9c616
#
_entry.id   ae43f145cd05ad8a1a4cacfa34e9c616
#
_cell.length_a   1.000
_cell.length_b   1.000
_cell.length_c   1.000
_cell.angle_alpha   90.00
_cell.angle_beta   90.00
_cell.angle_gamma   90.00
#
_symmetry.space_group_name_H-M   'P 1'
#
loop_
_entity.id
_entity.type
_entity.pdbx_description
1 polymer ?
#
loop_
_entity_poly.entity_id
_entity_poly.type
_entity_poly.pdbx_seq_one_letter_code
_entity_poly.pdbx_strand_id
1 'polypeptide(L)'
;MLGGIVGIIVFLLLLFYAAFYNKGAAGERSIARRLATLPKEQYVILNDLLLPTSYGTTQIDHVVVSIYGIFVIETKNYKGIIYGGQDAETWTQNVWGNKYSMPNPIRQNKVHVKAIGRYLNTLRIQSNIYSIVAFSPRANVLPNSTECHIIYYNQIKKAIRLYDTPQLTIEQVNQIVSVLQSEHLDTKESRRNHNQQVRDNQRERQLKIDNGICPRCGGTLIVRNGKYGRFYGCSNYPNCKFIHK
;
A
#
# COMPACT_ATOMS: atom_id res chain seq x y z
N MET A 1 -10.66 8.36 -42.60
CA MET A 1 -9.86 7.24 -42.08
C MET A 1 -9.17 7.54 -40.72
N LEU A 2 -8.73 8.76 -40.42
CA LEU A 2 -8.09 9.10 -39.12
C LEU A 2 -9.00 8.89 -37.90
N GLY A 3 -10.31 9.21 -37.98
CA GLY A 3 -11.23 9.07 -36.83
C GLY A 3 -11.44 7.64 -36.34
N GLY A 4 -11.41 6.66 -37.27
CA GLY A 4 -11.54 5.24 -36.90
C GLY A 4 -10.31 4.71 -36.13
N ILE A 5 -9.11 5.14 -36.50
CA ILE A 5 -7.87 4.72 -35.83
C ILE A 5 -7.79 5.29 -34.43
N VAL A 6 -8.14 6.56 -34.23
CA VAL A 6 -8.20 7.20 -32.91
C VAL A 6 -9.22 6.51 -32.02
N GLY A 7 -10.39 6.15 -32.52
CA GLY A 7 -11.42 5.41 -31.78
C GLY A 7 -10.95 4.04 -31.31
N ILE A 8 -10.24 3.28 -32.18
CA ILE A 8 -9.67 1.96 -31.83
C ILE A 8 -8.58 2.11 -30.74
N ILE A 9 -7.69 3.10 -30.86
CA ILE A 9 -6.64 3.34 -29.88
C ILE A 9 -7.24 3.68 -28.51
N VAL A 10 -8.23 4.57 -28.46
CA VAL A 10 -8.93 4.94 -27.21
C VAL A 10 -9.63 3.72 -26.62
N PHE A 11 -10.31 2.91 -27.43
CA PHE A 11 -10.97 1.68 -26.97
C PHE A 11 -9.96 0.66 -26.40
N LEU A 12 -8.83 0.45 -27.06
CA LEU A 12 -7.77 -0.44 -26.58
C LEU A 12 -7.13 0.08 -25.27
N LEU A 13 -6.95 1.40 -25.13
CA LEU A 13 -6.49 2.02 -23.90
C LEU A 13 -7.49 1.84 -22.76
N LEU A 14 -8.78 1.98 -23.03
CA LEU A 14 -9.85 1.74 -22.05
C LEU A 14 -9.91 0.27 -21.63
N LEU A 15 -9.78 -0.67 -22.56
CA LEU A 15 -9.71 -2.11 -22.26
C LEU A 15 -8.46 -2.44 -21.43
N PHE A 16 -7.31 -1.83 -21.76
CA PHE A 16 -6.08 -2.02 -20.99
C PHE A 16 -6.23 -1.45 -19.56
N TYR A 17 -6.79 -0.25 -19.43
CA TYR A 17 -7.08 0.37 -18.14
C TYR A 17 -8.06 -0.46 -17.30
N ALA A 18 -9.15 -0.92 -17.89
CA ALA A 18 -10.13 -1.79 -17.24
C ALA A 18 -9.51 -3.13 -16.80
N ALA A 19 -8.66 -3.73 -17.65
CA ALA A 19 -7.95 -4.96 -17.31
C ALA A 19 -6.93 -4.77 -16.16
N PHE A 20 -6.28 -3.61 -16.09
CA PHE A 20 -5.32 -3.29 -15.02
C PHE A 20 -6.05 -3.03 -13.70
N TYR A 21 -7.12 -2.24 -13.72
CA TYR A 21 -7.98 -1.96 -12.56
C TYR A 21 -8.62 -3.25 -12.00
N ASN A 22 -9.12 -4.12 -12.88
CA ASN A 22 -9.70 -5.41 -12.49
C ASN A 22 -8.69 -6.36 -11.82
N LYS A 23 -7.38 -6.23 -12.12
CA LYS A 23 -6.35 -7.07 -11.48
C LYS A 23 -6.14 -6.72 -10.01
N GLY A 24 -6.08 -5.45 -9.65
CA GLY A 24 -6.00 -5.01 -8.26
C GLY A 24 -7.18 -5.54 -7.45
N ALA A 25 -8.38 -5.20 -7.87
CA ALA A 25 -9.63 -5.62 -7.24
C ALA A 25 -9.79 -7.16 -7.13
N ALA A 26 -9.23 -7.95 -8.06
CA ALA A 26 -9.26 -9.40 -7.96
C ALA A 26 -8.38 -9.93 -6.80
N GLY A 27 -7.24 -9.28 -6.54
CA GLY A 27 -6.37 -9.58 -5.40
C GLY A 27 -7.07 -9.29 -4.08
N GLU A 28 -7.60 -8.08 -3.94
CA GLU A 28 -8.36 -7.64 -2.76
C GLU A 28 -9.54 -8.57 -2.46
N ARG A 29 -10.37 -8.92 -3.48
CA ARG A 29 -11.45 -9.90 -3.32
C ARG A 29 -10.96 -11.27 -2.87
N SER A 30 -9.76 -11.70 -3.30
CA SER A 30 -9.18 -12.98 -2.86
C SER A 30 -8.82 -12.94 -1.38
N ILE A 31 -8.22 -11.84 -0.91
CA ILE A 31 -7.90 -11.66 0.52
C ILE A 31 -9.18 -11.50 1.34
N ALA A 32 -10.13 -10.66 0.93
CA ALA A 32 -11.41 -10.46 1.62
C ALA A 32 -12.15 -11.78 1.87
N ARG A 33 -12.24 -12.67 0.84
CA ARG A 33 -12.86 -14.00 0.99
C ARG A 33 -12.13 -14.89 2.00
N ARG A 34 -10.79 -14.80 2.09
CA ARG A 34 -10.00 -15.57 3.06
C ARG A 34 -10.20 -15.03 4.47
N LEU A 35 -10.20 -13.70 4.64
CA LEU A 35 -10.44 -13.04 5.91
C LEU A 35 -11.86 -13.32 6.43
N ALA A 36 -12.87 -13.35 5.56
CA ALA A 36 -14.26 -13.63 5.93
C ALA A 36 -14.48 -15.03 6.53
N THR A 37 -13.49 -15.92 6.45
CA THR A 37 -13.52 -17.25 7.13
C THR A 37 -12.90 -17.25 8.52
N LEU A 38 -12.43 -16.10 9.03
CA LEU A 38 -12.02 -15.96 10.44
C LEU A 38 -13.26 -15.98 11.36
N PRO A 39 -13.14 -16.46 12.61
CA PRO A 39 -14.22 -16.44 13.58
C PRO A 39 -14.73 -15.01 13.83
N LYS A 40 -16.01 -14.75 13.54
CA LYS A 40 -16.61 -13.41 13.61
C LYS A 40 -16.70 -12.88 15.04
N GLU A 41 -16.71 -13.76 16.02
CA GLU A 41 -16.72 -13.43 17.44
C GLU A 41 -15.40 -12.80 17.91
N GLN A 42 -14.32 -13.04 17.18
CA GLN A 42 -12.98 -12.59 17.54
C GLN A 42 -12.40 -11.56 16.55
N TYR A 43 -12.88 -11.53 15.31
CA TYR A 43 -12.31 -10.73 14.23
C TYR A 43 -13.37 -9.96 13.46
N VAL A 44 -13.27 -8.65 13.45
CA VAL A 44 -14.07 -7.77 12.60
C VAL A 44 -13.24 -7.34 11.40
N ILE A 45 -13.75 -7.57 10.19
CA ILE A 45 -13.06 -7.28 8.94
C ILE A 45 -13.68 -6.03 8.31
N LEU A 46 -12.84 -5.02 8.07
CA LEU A 46 -13.19 -3.81 7.34
C LEU A 46 -12.40 -3.83 6.03
N ASN A 47 -13.10 -3.73 4.90
CA ASN A 47 -12.47 -3.75 3.58
C ASN A 47 -12.62 -2.37 2.93
N ASP A 48 -11.62 -1.99 2.13
CA ASP A 48 -11.66 -0.81 1.26
C ASP A 48 -11.96 0.49 2.02
N LEU A 49 -11.27 0.70 3.16
CA LEU A 49 -11.43 1.88 3.99
C LEU A 49 -10.74 3.09 3.38
N LEU A 50 -11.48 4.15 3.07
CA LEU A 50 -10.95 5.46 2.73
C LEU A 50 -11.04 6.38 3.94
N LEU A 51 -9.91 6.70 4.55
CA LEU A 51 -9.84 7.47 5.79
C LEU A 51 -9.14 8.82 5.60
N PRO A 52 -9.61 9.88 6.26
CA PRO A 52 -8.90 11.16 6.30
C PRO A 52 -7.56 11.04 7.02
N THR A 53 -6.60 11.84 6.58
CA THR A 53 -5.29 11.99 7.20
C THR A 53 -4.93 13.46 7.31
N SER A 54 -3.82 13.81 7.97
CA SER A 54 -3.36 15.21 8.06
C SER A 54 -3.01 15.83 6.71
N TYR A 55 -2.80 15.02 5.68
CA TYR A 55 -2.35 15.46 4.35
C TYR A 55 -3.27 14.94 3.23
N GLY A 56 -4.57 14.79 3.53
CA GLY A 56 -5.58 14.32 2.59
C GLY A 56 -6.20 13.00 3.01
N THR A 57 -6.24 12.00 2.16
CA THR A 57 -6.88 10.70 2.44
C THR A 57 -5.94 9.54 2.17
N THR A 58 -6.21 8.39 2.80
CA THR A 58 -5.54 7.12 2.52
C THR A 58 -6.57 6.01 2.36
N GLN A 59 -6.40 5.18 1.32
CA GLN A 59 -7.23 4.01 1.09
C GLN A 59 -6.48 2.78 1.58
N ILE A 60 -7.12 2.00 2.45
CA ILE A 60 -6.57 0.79 3.06
C ILE A 60 -7.36 -0.40 2.55
N ASP A 61 -6.69 -1.37 1.94
CA ASP A 61 -7.35 -2.53 1.33
C ASP A 61 -8.14 -3.32 2.37
N HIS A 62 -7.51 -3.67 3.51
CA HIS A 62 -8.19 -4.40 4.58
C HIS A 62 -7.62 -4.01 5.96
N VAL A 63 -8.52 -3.87 6.92
CA VAL A 63 -8.21 -3.79 8.35
C VAL A 63 -8.96 -4.91 9.07
N VAL A 64 -8.24 -5.69 9.87
CA VAL A 64 -8.84 -6.67 10.76
C VAL A 64 -8.65 -6.18 12.19
N VAL A 65 -9.75 -5.91 12.88
CA VAL A 65 -9.77 -5.52 14.30
C VAL A 65 -10.14 -6.75 15.12
N SER A 66 -9.35 -7.07 16.13
CA SER A 66 -9.56 -8.24 16.98
C SER A 66 -9.14 -7.97 18.41
N ILE A 67 -9.52 -8.86 19.33
CA ILE A 67 -9.02 -8.82 20.71
C ILE A 67 -7.49 -9.03 20.77
N TYR A 68 -6.86 -9.57 19.74
CA TYR A 68 -5.42 -9.83 19.66
C TYR A 68 -4.62 -8.67 19.06
N GLY A 69 -5.28 -7.59 18.67
CA GLY A 69 -4.70 -6.43 18.03
C GLY A 69 -5.31 -6.10 16.66
N ILE A 70 -4.68 -5.19 15.95
CA ILE A 70 -5.18 -4.66 14.68
C ILE A 70 -4.21 -5.05 13.56
N PHE A 71 -4.73 -5.61 12.46
CA PHE A 71 -3.93 -6.00 11.30
C PHE A 71 -4.28 -5.09 10.13
N VAL A 72 -3.30 -4.36 9.62
CA VAL A 72 -3.41 -3.49 8.46
C VAL A 72 -2.76 -4.20 7.28
N ILE A 73 -3.56 -4.48 6.25
CA ILE A 73 -3.18 -5.39 5.18
C ILE A 73 -3.23 -4.65 3.84
N GLU A 74 -2.09 -4.62 3.17
CA GLU A 74 -1.91 -4.13 1.81
C GLU A 74 -1.83 -5.33 0.86
N THR A 75 -2.62 -5.32 -0.21
CA THR A 75 -2.72 -6.43 -1.18
C THR A 75 -1.98 -6.11 -2.47
N LYS A 76 -1.11 -7.01 -2.90
CA LYS A 76 -0.34 -6.86 -4.15
C LYS A 76 -0.58 -8.03 -5.11
N ASN A 77 -1.33 -7.77 -6.19
CA ASN A 77 -1.65 -8.77 -7.20
C ASN A 77 -0.66 -8.76 -8.37
N TYR A 78 0.62 -8.92 -8.07
CA TYR A 78 1.71 -8.96 -9.03
C TYR A 78 2.06 -10.40 -9.46
N LYS A 79 2.86 -10.52 -10.53
CA LYS A 79 3.48 -11.76 -11.02
C LYS A 79 4.96 -11.53 -11.30
N GLY A 80 5.73 -12.62 -11.48
CA GLY A 80 7.16 -12.56 -11.75
C GLY A 80 7.99 -12.26 -10.50
N ILE A 81 9.23 -11.87 -10.68
CA ILE A 81 10.16 -11.64 -9.57
C ILE A 81 10.00 -10.21 -9.04
N ILE A 82 9.80 -10.08 -7.72
CA ILE A 82 9.66 -8.79 -7.04
C ILE A 82 10.87 -8.60 -6.14
N TYR A 83 11.57 -7.47 -6.28
CA TYR A 83 12.73 -7.16 -5.46
C TYR A 83 12.86 -5.66 -5.18
N GLY A 84 13.46 -5.33 -4.03
CA GLY A 84 13.70 -3.97 -3.55
C GLY A 84 14.14 -3.95 -2.10
N GLY A 85 14.71 -2.86 -1.63
CA GLY A 85 15.08 -2.66 -0.23
C GLY A 85 13.89 -2.22 0.63
N GLN A 86 13.91 -2.52 1.93
CA GLN A 86 12.88 -2.08 2.87
C GLN A 86 12.69 -0.56 2.84
N ASP A 87 13.79 0.19 2.81
CA ASP A 87 13.78 1.66 2.83
C ASP A 87 13.72 2.30 1.44
N ALA A 88 13.78 1.50 0.37
CA ALA A 88 13.72 2.02 -1.00
C ALA A 88 12.38 2.70 -1.28
N GLU A 89 12.38 3.72 -2.13
CA GLU A 89 11.14 4.39 -2.56
C GLU A 89 10.29 3.49 -3.44
N THR A 90 10.94 2.77 -4.32
CA THR A 90 10.32 1.88 -5.28
C THR A 90 10.97 0.50 -5.24
N TRP A 91 10.17 -0.51 -5.58
CA TRP A 91 10.61 -1.85 -5.85
C TRP A 91 10.57 -2.12 -7.35
N THR A 92 11.21 -3.19 -7.77
CA THR A 92 11.21 -3.64 -9.16
C THR A 92 10.41 -4.92 -9.29
N GLN A 93 9.49 -4.93 -10.26
CA GLN A 93 8.85 -6.13 -10.77
C GLN A 93 9.58 -6.54 -12.07
N ASN A 94 10.06 -7.78 -12.15
CA ASN A 94 10.62 -8.35 -13.36
C ASN A 94 9.70 -9.45 -13.90
N VAL A 95 9.20 -9.24 -15.11
CA VAL A 95 8.32 -10.18 -15.81
C VAL A 95 9.00 -10.54 -17.14
N TRP A 96 9.53 -11.75 -17.24
CA TRP A 96 10.20 -12.23 -18.46
C TRP A 96 11.33 -11.31 -18.95
N GLY A 97 12.16 -10.79 -18.04
CA GLY A 97 13.24 -9.86 -18.35
C GLY A 97 12.83 -8.39 -18.40
N ASN A 98 11.55 -8.08 -18.59
CA ASN A 98 11.04 -6.71 -18.56
C ASN A 98 10.90 -6.22 -17.12
N LYS A 99 11.51 -5.07 -16.82
CA LYS A 99 11.55 -4.47 -15.48
C LYS A 99 10.59 -3.29 -15.39
N TYR A 100 9.74 -3.31 -14.37
CA TYR A 100 8.77 -2.27 -14.08
C TYR A 100 9.01 -1.75 -12.66
N SER A 101 8.98 -0.43 -12.49
CA SER A 101 9.02 0.19 -11.16
C SER A 101 7.64 0.17 -10.52
N MET A 102 7.60 -0.11 -9.22
CA MET A 102 6.38 -0.05 -8.41
C MET A 102 6.66 0.63 -7.08
N PRO A 103 5.67 1.34 -6.49
CA PRO A 103 5.82 1.88 -5.13
C PRO A 103 6.17 0.79 -4.13
N ASN A 104 7.03 1.11 -3.15
CA ASN A 104 7.38 0.18 -2.09
C ASN A 104 6.15 -0.09 -1.19
N PRO A 105 5.61 -1.31 -1.17
CA PRO A 105 4.39 -1.61 -0.45
C PRO A 105 4.56 -1.59 1.09
N ILE A 106 5.77 -1.78 1.60
CA ILE A 106 6.05 -1.63 3.04
C ILE A 106 5.84 -0.18 3.45
N ARG A 107 6.37 0.76 2.66
CA ARG A 107 6.21 2.20 2.91
C ARG A 107 4.75 2.65 2.75
N GLN A 108 4.05 2.10 1.77
CA GLN A 108 2.63 2.35 1.58
C GLN A 108 1.86 1.90 2.81
N ASN A 109 2.03 0.66 3.24
CA ASN A 109 1.33 0.13 4.41
C ASN A 109 1.72 0.84 5.72
N LYS A 110 2.96 1.34 5.83
CA LYS A 110 3.39 2.17 6.97
C LYS A 110 2.56 3.46 7.11
N VAL A 111 2.12 4.06 6.01
CA VAL A 111 1.20 5.22 6.02
C VAL A 111 -0.17 4.80 6.55
N HIS A 112 -0.68 3.64 6.13
CA HIS A 112 -1.94 3.09 6.60
C HIS A 112 -1.92 2.78 8.10
N VAL A 113 -0.85 2.12 8.58
CA VAL A 113 -0.62 1.84 10.01
C VAL A 113 -0.61 3.14 10.83
N LYS A 114 0.07 4.19 10.35
CA LYS A 114 0.06 5.50 11.02
C LYS A 114 -1.32 6.14 11.05
N ALA A 115 -2.13 5.97 10.00
CA ALA A 115 -3.49 6.48 9.99
C ALA A 115 -4.34 5.78 11.06
N ILE A 116 -4.31 4.46 11.13
CA ILE A 116 -5.00 3.69 12.18
C ILE A 116 -4.50 4.09 13.58
N GLY A 117 -3.18 4.22 13.77
CA GLY A 117 -2.60 4.62 15.06
C GLY A 117 -3.10 5.97 15.58
N ARG A 118 -3.43 6.93 14.69
CA ARG A 118 -4.02 8.21 15.11
C ARG A 118 -5.41 8.02 15.73
N TYR A 119 -6.26 7.17 15.14
CA TYR A 119 -7.58 6.86 15.68
C TYR A 119 -7.47 6.20 17.06
N LEU A 120 -6.53 5.25 17.22
CA LEU A 120 -6.29 4.65 18.55
C LEU A 120 -5.85 5.68 19.58
N ASN A 121 -4.97 6.61 19.21
CA ASN A 121 -4.54 7.68 20.10
C ASN A 121 -5.70 8.61 20.49
N THR A 122 -6.59 8.94 19.54
CA THR A 122 -7.81 9.73 19.83
C THR A 122 -8.72 9.01 20.81
N LEU A 123 -8.86 7.71 20.67
CA LEU A 123 -9.63 6.86 21.56
C LEU A 123 -8.92 6.56 22.89
N ARG A 124 -7.65 6.91 23.03
CA ARG A 124 -6.77 6.55 24.16
C ARG A 124 -6.67 5.04 24.39
N ILE A 125 -6.76 4.28 23.30
CA ILE A 125 -6.64 2.82 23.30
C ILE A 125 -5.20 2.44 22.91
N GLN A 126 -4.56 1.60 23.71
CA GLN A 126 -3.25 1.02 23.39
C GLN A 126 -3.43 -0.38 22.82
N SER A 127 -2.86 -0.64 21.65
CA SER A 127 -2.85 -1.94 21.01
C SER A 127 -1.72 -2.01 19.99
N ASN A 128 -1.24 -3.22 19.72
CA ASN A 128 -0.33 -3.45 18.62
C ASN A 128 -1.07 -3.35 17.28
N ILE A 129 -0.42 -2.69 16.32
CA ILE A 129 -0.87 -2.63 14.93
C ILE A 129 0.14 -3.39 14.09
N TYR A 130 -0.30 -4.50 13.51
CA TYR A 130 0.53 -5.38 12.70
C TYR A 130 0.42 -5.02 11.22
N SER A 131 1.55 -4.75 10.61
CA SER A 131 1.65 -4.44 9.18
C SER A 131 1.83 -5.71 8.37
N ILE A 132 0.97 -5.96 7.39
CA ILE A 132 1.02 -7.13 6.51
C ILE A 132 0.96 -6.66 5.05
N VAL A 133 1.90 -7.13 4.24
CA VAL A 133 1.83 -7.01 2.77
C VAL A 133 1.62 -8.39 2.18
N ALA A 134 0.46 -8.60 1.56
CA ALA A 134 0.08 -9.89 0.98
C ALA A 134 0.24 -9.90 -0.53
N PHE A 135 1.09 -10.79 -1.04
CA PHE A 135 1.34 -10.95 -2.46
C PHE A 135 0.56 -12.11 -3.08
N SER A 136 0.22 -11.94 -4.35
CA SER A 136 -0.29 -13.03 -5.18
C SER A 136 0.71 -14.21 -5.21
N PRO A 137 0.23 -15.47 -5.18
CA PRO A 137 1.10 -16.65 -5.35
C PRO A 137 1.85 -16.69 -6.69
N ARG A 138 1.49 -15.83 -7.66
CA ARG A 138 2.18 -15.69 -8.95
C ARG A 138 3.45 -14.85 -8.88
N ALA A 139 3.70 -14.18 -7.76
CA ALA A 139 4.92 -13.42 -7.51
C ALA A 139 5.95 -14.29 -6.81
N ASN A 140 7.22 -14.11 -7.18
CA ASN A 140 8.37 -14.56 -6.39
C ASN A 140 8.95 -13.34 -5.68
N VAL A 141 8.69 -13.21 -4.38
CA VAL A 141 9.03 -12.02 -3.60
C VAL A 141 10.34 -12.28 -2.86
N LEU A 142 11.38 -11.53 -3.22
CA LEU A 142 12.71 -11.64 -2.62
C LEU A 142 12.92 -10.76 -1.37
N PRO A 143 12.28 -9.56 -1.24
CA PRO A 143 12.48 -8.72 -0.07
C PRO A 143 12.01 -9.38 1.22
N ASN A 144 12.73 -9.09 2.29
CA ASN A 144 12.35 -9.38 3.66
C ASN A 144 12.28 -8.07 4.45
N SER A 145 11.53 -8.05 5.55
CA SER A 145 11.35 -6.88 6.39
C SER A 145 11.21 -7.27 7.86
N THR A 146 11.74 -6.44 8.74
CA THR A 146 11.53 -6.53 10.18
C THR A 146 10.33 -5.72 10.67
N GLU A 147 9.84 -4.78 9.85
CA GLU A 147 8.73 -3.86 10.20
C GLU A 147 7.37 -4.34 9.66
N CYS A 148 7.36 -5.36 8.77
CA CYS A 148 6.17 -5.77 8.05
C CYS A 148 6.24 -7.26 7.70
N HIS A 149 5.13 -7.98 7.89
CA HIS A 149 5.01 -9.35 7.40
C HIS A 149 4.77 -9.35 5.90
N ILE A 150 5.74 -9.85 5.14
CA ILE A 150 5.60 -10.08 3.71
C ILE A 150 5.19 -11.53 3.51
N ILE A 151 3.98 -11.75 3.00
CA ILE A 151 3.38 -13.07 2.90
C ILE A 151 2.70 -13.28 1.55
N TYR A 152 2.33 -14.52 1.26
CA TYR A 152 1.42 -14.84 0.15
C TYR A 152 -0.04 -14.95 0.63
N TYR A 153 -1.00 -14.77 -0.28
CA TYR A 153 -2.43 -14.78 0.00
C TYR A 153 -2.91 -15.97 0.83
N ASN A 154 -2.36 -17.17 0.56
CA ASN A 154 -2.73 -18.39 1.29
C ASN A 154 -2.23 -18.42 2.74
N GLN A 155 -1.28 -17.55 3.10
CA GLN A 155 -0.69 -17.47 4.43
C GLN A 155 -1.41 -16.49 5.36
N ILE A 156 -2.36 -15.66 4.83
CA ILE A 156 -2.96 -14.54 5.58
C ILE A 156 -3.59 -14.98 6.91
N LYS A 157 -4.36 -16.07 6.92
CA LYS A 157 -4.99 -16.56 8.16
C LYS A 157 -3.96 -17.06 9.17
N LYS A 158 -2.91 -17.74 8.68
CA LYS A 158 -1.82 -18.20 9.53
C LYS A 158 -1.08 -17.02 10.14
N ALA A 159 -0.77 -15.98 9.34
CA ALA A 159 -0.08 -14.79 9.83
C ALA A 159 -0.87 -14.03 10.91
N ILE A 160 -2.20 -13.91 10.75
CA ILE A 160 -3.06 -13.28 11.76
C ILE A 160 -3.12 -14.13 13.04
N ARG A 161 -3.26 -15.45 12.92
CA ARG A 161 -3.38 -16.37 14.06
C ARG A 161 -2.07 -16.63 14.81
N LEU A 162 -0.94 -16.07 14.36
CA LEU A 162 0.31 -16.06 15.16
C LEU A 162 0.20 -15.20 16.41
N TYR A 163 -0.79 -14.30 16.43
CA TYR A 163 -1.07 -13.41 17.54
C TYR A 163 -2.31 -13.89 18.26
N ASP A 164 -2.12 -14.50 19.42
CA ASP A 164 -3.15 -15.18 20.21
C ASP A 164 -3.29 -14.62 21.64
N THR A 165 -2.44 -13.67 22.00
CA THR A 165 -2.49 -12.99 23.30
C THR A 165 -3.44 -11.81 23.25
N PRO A 166 -4.54 -11.81 24.03
CA PRO A 166 -5.49 -10.70 24.05
C PRO A 166 -4.85 -9.39 24.51
N GLN A 167 -5.17 -8.31 23.79
CA GLN A 167 -4.70 -6.94 24.05
C GLN A 167 -5.85 -5.97 24.20
N LEU A 168 -7.01 -6.30 23.64
CA LEU A 168 -8.21 -5.47 23.62
C LEU A 168 -9.38 -6.22 24.23
N THR A 169 -10.29 -5.46 24.88
CA THR A 169 -11.61 -5.98 25.24
C THR A 169 -12.53 -5.93 24.01
N ILE A 170 -13.65 -6.65 24.07
CA ILE A 170 -14.68 -6.63 23.01
C ILE A 170 -15.25 -5.22 22.85
N GLU A 171 -15.44 -4.48 23.94
CA GLU A 171 -15.93 -3.09 23.93
C GLU A 171 -14.95 -2.17 23.19
N GLN A 172 -13.64 -2.32 23.42
CA GLN A 172 -12.61 -1.57 22.71
C GLN A 172 -12.58 -1.92 21.21
N VAL A 173 -12.73 -3.20 20.87
CA VAL A 173 -12.86 -3.64 19.46
C VAL A 173 -14.05 -2.95 18.81
N ASN A 174 -15.22 -2.98 19.44
CA ASN A 174 -16.44 -2.35 18.92
C ASN A 174 -16.29 -0.82 18.79
N GLN A 175 -15.63 -0.17 19.74
CA GLN A 175 -15.36 1.27 19.71
C GLN A 175 -14.45 1.64 18.54
N ILE A 176 -13.36 0.88 18.31
CA ILE A 176 -12.45 1.08 17.19
C ILE A 176 -13.18 0.90 15.86
N VAL A 177 -13.95 -0.18 15.73
CA VAL A 177 -14.73 -0.47 14.52
C VAL A 177 -15.72 0.64 14.21
N SER A 178 -16.48 1.09 15.23
CA SER A 178 -17.45 2.17 15.08
C SER A 178 -16.82 3.47 14.58
N VAL A 179 -15.68 3.87 15.16
CA VAL A 179 -14.96 5.07 14.71
C VAL A 179 -14.42 4.90 13.28
N LEU A 180 -13.80 3.78 12.94
CA LEU A 180 -13.28 3.57 11.60
C LEU A 180 -14.39 3.55 10.54
N GLN A 181 -15.58 3.05 10.88
CA GLN A 181 -16.74 3.06 9.98
C GLN A 181 -17.35 4.46 9.85
N SER A 182 -17.44 5.23 10.94
CA SER A 182 -17.97 6.59 10.89
C SER A 182 -17.07 7.57 10.14
N GLU A 183 -15.76 7.36 10.17
CA GLU A 183 -14.76 8.17 9.47
C GLU A 183 -14.54 7.72 8.02
N HIS A 184 -15.12 6.60 7.61
CA HIS A 184 -14.99 6.08 6.27
C HIS A 184 -15.71 6.96 5.24
N LEU A 185 -14.95 7.47 4.27
CA LEU A 185 -15.43 8.38 3.23
C LEU A 185 -15.94 7.59 2.01
N ASP A 186 -17.12 6.95 2.12
CA ASP A 186 -17.67 6.10 1.03
C ASP A 186 -18.57 6.86 0.06
N THR A 187 -18.06 7.90 -0.59
CA THR A 187 -18.75 8.60 -1.66
C THR A 187 -17.96 8.55 -2.97
N LYS A 188 -18.66 8.62 -4.11
CA LYS A 188 -17.98 8.72 -5.41
C LYS A 188 -17.09 9.95 -5.50
N GLU A 189 -17.47 11.03 -4.86
CA GLU A 189 -16.71 12.27 -4.79
C GLU A 189 -15.44 12.09 -3.98
N SER A 190 -15.51 11.54 -2.78
CA SER A 190 -14.35 11.27 -1.92
C SER A 190 -13.32 10.37 -2.61
N ARG A 191 -13.77 9.31 -3.28
CA ARG A 191 -12.91 8.41 -4.07
C ARG A 191 -12.29 9.11 -5.27
N ARG A 192 -13.04 10.00 -5.95
CA ARG A 192 -12.51 10.81 -7.07
C ARG A 192 -11.45 11.77 -6.56
N ASN A 193 -11.70 12.45 -5.46
CA ASN A 193 -10.77 13.40 -4.84
C ASN A 193 -9.50 12.69 -4.36
N HIS A 194 -9.62 11.52 -3.73
CA HIS A 194 -8.48 10.69 -3.38
C HIS A 194 -7.63 10.33 -4.60
N ASN A 195 -8.25 9.82 -5.66
CA ASN A 195 -7.54 9.46 -6.89
C ASN A 195 -6.86 10.65 -7.56
N GLN A 196 -7.48 11.84 -7.49
CA GLN A 196 -6.88 13.07 -7.98
C GLN A 196 -5.67 13.46 -7.14
N GLN A 197 -5.80 13.46 -5.80
CA GLN A 197 -4.72 13.74 -4.87
C GLN A 197 -3.50 12.81 -5.09
N VAL A 198 -3.73 11.51 -5.30
CA VAL A 198 -2.65 10.55 -5.58
C VAL A 198 -1.91 10.94 -6.87
N ARG A 199 -2.64 11.32 -7.93
CA ARG A 199 -2.05 11.78 -9.19
C ARG A 199 -1.24 13.06 -9.03
N ASP A 200 -1.78 14.04 -8.30
CA ASP A 200 -1.14 15.33 -8.08
C ASP A 200 0.14 15.16 -7.25
N ASN A 201 0.11 14.34 -6.21
CA ASN A 201 1.30 14.00 -5.41
C ASN A 201 2.38 13.29 -6.26
N GLN A 202 1.98 12.40 -7.17
CA GLN A 202 2.92 11.74 -8.09
C GLN A 202 3.53 12.74 -9.07
N ARG A 203 2.72 13.66 -9.62
CA ARG A 203 3.17 14.71 -10.54
C ARG A 203 4.13 15.68 -9.85
N GLU A 204 3.78 16.16 -8.66
CA GLU A 204 4.66 17.05 -7.87
C GLU A 204 5.99 16.37 -7.56
N ARG A 205 5.94 15.10 -7.17
CA ARG A 205 7.13 14.29 -6.91
C ARG A 205 8.02 14.20 -8.16
N GLN A 206 7.44 13.93 -9.34
CA GLN A 206 8.18 13.82 -10.57
C GLN A 206 8.81 15.18 -10.95
N LEU A 207 8.06 16.26 -10.84
CA LEU A 207 8.58 17.62 -11.07
C LEU A 207 9.77 17.96 -10.17
N LYS A 208 9.74 17.57 -8.89
CA LYS A 208 10.90 17.73 -8.00
C LYS A 208 12.10 16.96 -8.51
N ILE A 209 11.94 15.72 -8.94
CA ILE A 209 13.02 14.88 -9.47
C ILE A 209 13.61 15.48 -10.73
N ASP A 210 12.76 15.91 -11.68
CA ASP A 210 13.17 16.50 -12.95
C ASP A 210 13.96 17.82 -12.76
N ASN A 211 13.64 18.56 -11.70
CA ASN A 211 14.36 19.77 -11.27
C ASN A 211 15.59 19.48 -10.37
N GLY A 212 16.00 18.22 -10.23
CA GLY A 212 17.16 17.85 -9.42
C GLY A 212 16.94 17.99 -7.91
N ILE A 213 15.69 18.05 -7.44
CA ILE A 213 15.32 18.23 -6.05
C ILE A 213 14.89 16.87 -5.46
N CYS A 214 15.43 16.51 -4.31
CA CYS A 214 15.03 15.30 -3.60
C CYS A 214 13.57 15.42 -3.10
N PRO A 215 12.64 14.59 -3.56
CA PRO A 215 11.23 14.66 -3.16
C PRO A 215 10.98 14.27 -1.70
N ARG A 216 12.00 13.72 -1.01
CA ARG A 216 11.91 13.28 0.39
C ARG A 216 12.29 14.38 1.38
N CYS A 217 13.34 15.15 1.10
CA CYS A 217 13.90 16.12 2.05
C CYS A 217 14.22 17.49 1.44
N GLY A 218 13.95 17.70 0.15
CA GLY A 218 14.24 18.95 -0.54
C GLY A 218 15.72 19.18 -0.90
N GLY A 219 16.63 18.30 -0.51
CA GLY A 219 18.06 18.40 -0.87
C GLY A 219 18.29 18.18 -2.38
N THR A 220 19.49 18.50 -2.86
CA THR A 220 19.85 18.32 -4.28
C THR A 220 20.02 16.85 -4.65
N LEU A 221 19.61 16.46 -5.84
CA LEU A 221 19.93 15.16 -6.42
C LEU A 221 21.24 15.25 -7.17
N ILE A 222 22.23 14.43 -6.77
CA ILE A 222 23.54 14.36 -7.39
C ILE A 222 23.78 13.00 -8.04
N VAL A 223 24.47 12.99 -9.17
CA VAL A 223 24.84 11.75 -9.86
C VAL A 223 25.87 10.99 -9.03
N ARG A 224 25.62 9.71 -8.83
CA ARG A 224 26.51 8.76 -8.15
C ARG A 224 26.75 7.55 -9.01
N ASN A 225 27.89 6.93 -8.87
CA ASN A 225 28.24 5.65 -9.51
C ASN A 225 28.03 4.52 -8.51
N GLY A 226 27.25 3.52 -8.89
CA GLY A 226 27.02 2.32 -8.08
C GLY A 226 27.43 1.07 -8.85
N LYS A 227 27.40 -0.08 -8.17
CA LYS A 227 27.72 -1.40 -8.75
C LYS A 227 26.93 -1.71 -10.04
N TYR A 228 25.72 -1.13 -10.20
CA TYR A 228 24.80 -1.40 -11.30
C TYR A 228 24.59 -0.20 -12.22
N GLY A 229 25.55 0.75 -12.25
CA GLY A 229 25.52 1.93 -13.10
C GLY A 229 25.27 3.23 -12.33
N ARG A 230 25.07 4.31 -13.12
CA ARG A 230 24.78 5.65 -12.56
C ARG A 230 23.38 5.74 -12.00
N PHE A 231 23.23 6.51 -10.93
CA PHE A 231 21.94 6.84 -10.33
C PHE A 231 22.00 8.23 -9.68
N TYR A 232 20.85 8.84 -9.44
CA TYR A 232 20.75 10.07 -8.67
C TYR A 232 20.53 9.73 -7.20
N GLY A 233 21.38 10.26 -6.33
CA GLY A 233 21.26 10.13 -4.88
C GLY A 233 21.09 11.49 -4.22
N CYS A 234 20.40 11.53 -3.08
CA CYS A 234 20.26 12.77 -2.30
C CYS A 234 21.61 13.24 -1.75
N SER A 235 21.87 14.58 -1.82
CA SER A 235 23.05 15.21 -1.23
C SER A 235 23.12 15.03 0.30
N ASN A 236 21.96 14.91 0.96
CA ASN A 236 21.85 14.74 2.41
C ASN A 236 22.08 13.30 2.90
N TYR A 237 22.69 12.44 2.08
CA TYR A 237 23.11 11.11 2.54
C TYR A 237 24.20 11.26 3.62
N PRO A 238 24.19 10.48 4.72
CA PRO A 238 23.34 9.29 4.99
C PRO A 238 21.97 9.59 5.63
N ASN A 239 21.65 10.83 6.01
CA ASN A 239 20.41 11.20 6.67
C ASN A 239 19.19 11.00 5.74
N CYS A 240 19.36 11.26 4.45
CA CYS A 240 18.36 10.98 3.43
C CYS A 240 18.90 9.95 2.42
N LYS A 241 18.30 8.76 2.43
CA LYS A 241 18.69 7.63 1.56
C LYS A 241 17.87 7.57 0.26
N PHE A 242 17.35 8.71 -0.22
CA PHE A 242 16.63 8.75 -1.50
C PHE A 242 17.56 8.46 -2.66
N ILE A 243 17.11 7.58 -3.56
CA ILE A 243 17.76 7.30 -4.85
C ILE A 243 16.72 7.27 -5.97
N HIS A 244 17.13 7.71 -7.16
CA HIS A 244 16.37 7.63 -8.42
C HIS A 244 17.30 7.13 -9.54
N LYS A 245 16.76 6.27 -10.42
CA LYS A 245 17.49 5.67 -11.56
C LYS A 245 16.93 6.20 -12.86
#